data_015445e37e3c93cc56265a2f04b9967e
#
_entry.id   015445e37e3c93cc56265a2f04b9967e
#
_cell.length_a   1.000
_cell.length_b   1.000
_cell.length_c   1.000
_cell.angle_alpha   90.00
_cell.angle_beta   90.00
_cell.angle_gamma   90.00
#
_symmetry.space_group_name_H-M   'P 1'
#
loop_
_entity.id
_entity.type
_entity.pdbx_description
1 polymer ?
#
loop_
_entity_poly.entity_id
_entity_poly.type
_entity_poly.pdbx_seq_one_letter_code
_entity_poly.pdbx_strand_id
1 'polypeptide(L)'
;MPQVGTYKRHQKEEVIALMGGLPFKADIWDWQFESNPFGYDFDPVVLEEAGQIVGFNAGMDIQVYFNGEIVPALWSCDFFVHKNYRGKGIGQVVKNEQIKKSDMIMSFGISNMAAPVLLKKGWVANKDVALFKRYKKIDSAKKCLLVILQVLNKLLGFLHSSGKSDSEIITTHELSNKQEIDRLWNKVKSSYKKIVVRNYDYLHWKYEKHPLAKYLFLEVRHNNELKAVGVVREHNGQVKLIDLLAHADDSASRLCIIKQLEINFPSSHLFICTTTDHLLQKSFLSLGYFKAWDKPRFFVRAEHDNQEGAMDWFLMTGDSDGELLSASSDSYSIIADNGVE
;
A
#
# COMPACT_ATOMS: atom_id res chain seq x y z
N MET A 1 3.70 -32.03 -18.12
CA MET A 1 3.15 -31.25 -17.00
C MET A 1 4.09 -30.10 -16.73
N PRO A 2 3.60 -28.91 -16.44
CA PRO A 2 4.46 -27.78 -16.11
C PRO A 2 5.41 -28.09 -14.96
N GLN A 3 6.64 -27.62 -15.09
CA GLN A 3 7.70 -27.82 -14.11
C GLN A 3 8.12 -26.46 -13.52
N VAL A 4 8.63 -26.46 -12.30
CA VAL A 4 9.22 -25.28 -11.70
C VAL A 4 10.53 -24.98 -12.42
N GLY A 5 10.61 -23.79 -13.00
CA GLY A 5 11.79 -23.28 -13.69
C GLY A 5 12.49 -22.18 -12.88
N THR A 6 13.69 -21.84 -13.30
CA THR A 6 14.42 -20.67 -12.81
C THR A 6 14.18 -19.52 -13.77
N TYR A 7 13.68 -18.40 -13.26
CA TYR A 7 13.52 -17.16 -14.03
C TYR A 7 14.87 -16.69 -14.60
N LYS A 8 14.83 -16.24 -15.85
CA LYS A 8 15.99 -15.63 -16.54
C LYS A 8 15.62 -14.24 -17.02
N ARG A 9 16.51 -13.28 -16.87
CA ARG A 9 16.26 -11.87 -17.25
C ARG A 9 15.70 -11.67 -18.65
N HIS A 10 16.13 -12.48 -19.63
CA HIS A 10 15.62 -12.39 -21.00
C HIS A 10 14.14 -12.83 -21.14
N GLN A 11 13.55 -13.48 -20.13
CA GLN A 11 12.15 -13.89 -20.09
C GLN A 11 11.21 -12.75 -19.63
N LYS A 12 11.74 -11.56 -19.30
CA LYS A 12 10.95 -10.39 -18.80
C LYS A 12 9.75 -10.11 -19.72
N GLU A 13 9.97 -9.99 -21.00
CA GLU A 13 8.90 -9.68 -21.96
C GLU A 13 7.84 -10.79 -22.05
N GLU A 14 8.25 -12.05 -22.01
CA GLU A 14 7.33 -13.19 -22.01
C GLU A 14 6.46 -13.19 -20.75
N VAL A 15 7.05 -12.90 -19.58
CA VAL A 15 6.32 -12.77 -18.32
C VAL A 15 5.32 -11.61 -18.37
N ILE A 16 5.74 -10.44 -18.88
CA ILE A 16 4.85 -9.28 -19.03
C ILE A 16 3.68 -9.60 -19.97
N ALA A 17 3.94 -10.31 -21.08
CA ALA A 17 2.89 -10.77 -21.99
C ALA A 17 1.93 -11.76 -21.31
N LEU A 18 2.42 -12.67 -20.47
CA LEU A 18 1.60 -13.58 -19.67
C LEU A 18 0.64 -12.82 -18.72
N MET A 19 1.07 -11.66 -18.21
CA MET A 19 0.25 -10.77 -17.35
C MET A 19 -0.90 -10.08 -18.11
N GLY A 20 -1.06 -10.34 -19.40
CA GLY A 20 -2.12 -9.77 -20.22
C GLY A 20 -1.81 -8.37 -20.74
N GLY A 21 -0.52 -8.01 -20.83
CA GLY A 21 -0.06 -6.77 -21.44
C GLY A 21 -0.48 -5.52 -20.65
N LEU A 22 -0.23 -5.52 -19.35
CA LEU A 22 -0.33 -4.27 -18.56
C LEU A 22 0.67 -3.27 -19.16
N PRO A 23 0.20 -2.19 -19.82
CA PRO A 23 1.05 -1.36 -20.68
C PRO A 23 2.19 -0.68 -19.91
N PHE A 24 1.96 -0.35 -18.63
CA PHE A 24 2.93 0.30 -17.74
C PHE A 24 3.93 -0.68 -17.11
N LYS A 25 3.74 -2.00 -17.24
CA LYS A 25 4.52 -2.97 -16.45
C LYS A 25 5.99 -3.02 -16.87
N ALA A 26 6.27 -2.83 -18.15
CA ALA A 26 7.65 -2.74 -18.65
C ALA A 26 8.40 -1.54 -18.03
N ASP A 27 7.72 -0.40 -17.89
CA ASP A 27 8.30 0.84 -17.39
C ASP A 27 8.63 0.80 -15.90
N ILE A 28 7.85 0.05 -15.10
CA ILE A 28 8.06 -0.05 -13.65
C ILE A 28 8.84 -1.29 -13.22
N TRP A 29 9.12 -2.25 -14.12
CA TRP A 29 9.69 -3.54 -13.77
C TRP A 29 11.02 -3.44 -13.03
N ASP A 30 11.99 -2.73 -13.64
CA ASP A 30 13.34 -2.61 -13.08
C ASP A 30 13.33 -1.81 -11.77
N TRP A 31 12.49 -0.78 -11.69
CA TRP A 31 12.30 -0.03 -10.45
C TRP A 31 11.66 -0.88 -9.35
N GLN A 32 10.63 -1.66 -9.67
CA GLN A 32 9.91 -2.48 -8.69
C GLN A 32 10.78 -3.61 -8.12
N PHE A 33 11.58 -4.25 -8.94
CA PHE A 33 12.29 -5.48 -8.58
C PHE A 33 13.80 -5.29 -8.46
N GLU A 34 14.43 -4.58 -9.37
CA GLU A 34 15.90 -4.45 -9.42
C GLU A 34 16.42 -3.24 -8.63
N SER A 35 15.67 -2.14 -8.57
CA SER A 35 16.03 -0.92 -7.82
C SER A 35 15.46 -0.87 -6.41
N ASN A 36 14.79 -1.93 -5.96
CA ASN A 36 14.26 -2.05 -4.61
C ASN A 36 15.41 -2.08 -3.60
N PRO A 37 15.47 -1.16 -2.61
CA PRO A 37 16.57 -1.09 -1.64
C PRO A 37 16.67 -2.31 -0.71
N PHE A 38 15.63 -3.14 -0.66
CA PHE A 38 15.59 -4.37 0.12
C PHE A 38 15.65 -5.63 -0.76
N GLY A 39 15.69 -5.46 -2.08
CA GLY A 39 15.82 -6.55 -3.03
C GLY A 39 17.25 -7.08 -3.03
N TYR A 40 17.41 -8.32 -2.60
CA TYR A 40 18.73 -8.98 -2.63
C TYR A 40 18.88 -9.84 -3.87
N ASP A 41 17.81 -10.53 -4.29
CA ASP A 41 17.85 -11.44 -5.41
C ASP A 41 16.43 -11.65 -5.96
N PHE A 42 16.12 -11.05 -7.12
CA PHE A 42 14.81 -11.22 -7.73
C PHE A 42 14.67 -12.66 -8.24
N ASP A 43 14.04 -13.50 -7.42
CA ASP A 43 13.80 -14.92 -7.66
C ASP A 43 12.30 -15.24 -7.68
N PRO A 44 11.57 -14.87 -8.75
CA PRO A 44 10.16 -15.17 -8.88
C PRO A 44 9.93 -16.65 -9.12
N VAL A 45 8.73 -17.13 -8.79
CA VAL A 45 8.29 -18.47 -9.15
C VAL A 45 7.87 -18.48 -10.60
N VAL A 46 8.49 -19.37 -11.39
CA VAL A 46 8.19 -19.60 -12.80
C VAL A 46 7.77 -21.05 -12.98
N LEU A 47 6.71 -21.29 -13.72
CA LEU A 47 6.34 -22.62 -14.23
C LEU A 47 6.43 -22.64 -15.75
N GLU A 48 7.17 -23.57 -16.26
CA GLU A 48 7.42 -23.75 -17.69
C GLU A 48 6.82 -25.07 -18.21
N GLU A 49 6.30 -25.02 -19.42
CA GLU A 49 5.92 -26.23 -20.21
C GLU A 49 6.26 -26.02 -21.67
N ALA A 50 6.97 -26.97 -22.26
CA ALA A 50 7.42 -26.93 -23.66
C ALA A 50 8.15 -25.62 -24.04
N GLY A 51 8.95 -25.08 -23.12
CA GLY A 51 9.74 -23.87 -23.33
C GLY A 51 8.93 -22.55 -23.22
N GLN A 52 7.71 -22.61 -22.73
CA GLN A 52 6.85 -21.42 -22.49
C GLN A 52 6.55 -21.24 -21.00
N ILE A 53 6.49 -19.98 -20.55
CA ILE A 53 6.06 -19.65 -19.20
C ILE A 53 4.53 -19.75 -19.13
N VAL A 54 4.04 -20.66 -18.28
CA VAL A 54 2.60 -20.92 -18.12
C VAL A 54 2.08 -20.51 -16.74
N GLY A 55 2.98 -20.22 -15.80
CA GLY A 55 2.66 -19.72 -14.46
C GLY A 55 3.78 -18.82 -13.94
N PHE A 56 3.40 -17.76 -13.25
CA PHE A 56 4.32 -16.76 -12.69
C PHE A 56 3.78 -16.21 -11.38
N ASN A 57 4.65 -15.98 -10.42
CA ASN A 57 4.37 -15.20 -9.24
C ASN A 57 5.65 -14.53 -8.74
N ALA A 58 5.65 -13.22 -8.75
CA ALA A 58 6.71 -12.43 -8.16
C ALA A 58 6.52 -12.22 -6.66
N GLY A 59 7.61 -11.82 -6.02
CA GLY A 59 7.63 -11.22 -4.71
C GLY A 59 8.39 -9.90 -4.76
N MET A 60 7.93 -8.93 -4.00
CA MET A 60 8.64 -7.68 -3.78
C MET A 60 9.25 -7.73 -2.37
N ASP A 61 10.57 -7.77 -2.30
CA ASP A 61 11.29 -7.84 -1.04
C ASP A 61 11.06 -6.58 -0.22
N ILE A 62 10.88 -6.76 1.08
CA ILE A 62 10.76 -5.69 2.05
C ILE A 62 11.41 -6.07 3.37
N GLN A 63 11.55 -5.10 4.25
CA GLN A 63 11.87 -5.32 5.66
C GLN A 63 10.70 -4.90 6.53
N VAL A 64 10.51 -5.63 7.62
CA VAL A 64 9.45 -5.41 8.59
C VAL A 64 10.06 -5.28 9.98
N TYR A 65 9.66 -4.26 10.73
CA TYR A 65 9.86 -4.26 12.17
C TYR A 65 8.77 -5.12 12.79
N PHE A 66 9.19 -6.22 13.42
CA PHE A 66 8.31 -7.26 13.91
C PHE A 66 8.70 -7.61 15.35
N ASN A 67 7.88 -7.21 16.32
CA ASN A 67 8.06 -7.50 17.74
C ASN A 67 9.47 -7.15 18.30
N GLY A 68 10.05 -6.04 17.85
CA GLY A 68 11.36 -5.56 18.35
C GLY A 68 12.53 -5.73 17.38
N GLU A 69 12.39 -6.56 16.36
CA GLU A 69 13.45 -6.88 15.40
C GLU A 69 13.08 -6.46 13.97
N ILE A 70 14.07 -6.23 13.13
CA ILE A 70 13.88 -6.05 11.69
C ILE A 70 14.12 -7.39 11.01
N VAL A 71 13.09 -7.90 10.35
CA VAL A 71 13.12 -9.17 9.64
C VAL A 71 12.82 -8.99 8.15
N PRO A 72 13.40 -9.81 7.26
CA PRO A 72 13.02 -9.83 5.86
C PRO A 72 11.59 -10.36 5.68
N ALA A 73 10.89 -9.85 4.71
CA ALA A 73 9.56 -10.30 4.34
C ALA A 73 9.31 -10.08 2.85
N LEU A 74 8.24 -10.69 2.32
CA LEU A 74 7.91 -10.65 0.90
C LEU A 74 6.46 -10.20 0.70
N TRP A 75 6.23 -9.15 -0.10
CA TRP A 75 4.93 -8.88 -0.68
C TRP A 75 4.71 -9.80 -1.88
N SER A 76 3.72 -10.70 -1.78
CA SER A 76 3.29 -11.52 -2.92
C SER A 76 2.58 -10.64 -3.94
N CYS A 77 3.13 -10.50 -5.12
CA CYS A 77 2.61 -9.69 -6.22
C CYS A 77 2.67 -10.45 -7.56
N ASP A 78 2.05 -9.89 -8.60
CA ASP A 78 2.13 -10.37 -9.99
C ASP A 78 1.86 -11.89 -10.13
N PHE A 79 0.73 -12.34 -9.61
CA PHE A 79 0.32 -13.74 -9.71
C PHE A 79 -0.49 -13.99 -10.98
N PHE A 80 0.06 -14.78 -11.91
CA PHE A 80 -0.59 -15.10 -13.17
C PHE A 80 -0.47 -16.59 -13.55
N VAL A 81 -1.54 -17.09 -14.18
CA VAL A 81 -1.56 -18.42 -14.81
C VAL A 81 -2.15 -18.28 -16.21
N HIS A 82 -1.43 -18.78 -17.20
CA HIS A 82 -1.85 -18.78 -18.60
C HIS A 82 -3.26 -19.39 -18.75
N LYS A 83 -4.11 -18.76 -19.56
CA LYS A 83 -5.55 -19.09 -19.68
C LYS A 83 -5.84 -20.58 -19.94
N ASN A 84 -5.02 -21.24 -20.77
CA ASN A 84 -5.18 -22.66 -21.13
C ASN A 84 -4.80 -23.64 -20.01
N TYR A 85 -4.19 -23.13 -18.93
CA TYR A 85 -3.72 -23.89 -17.77
C TYR A 85 -4.52 -23.58 -16.49
N ARG A 86 -5.50 -22.68 -16.57
CA ARG A 86 -6.42 -22.40 -15.45
C ARG A 86 -7.31 -23.61 -15.16
N GLY A 87 -7.70 -23.78 -13.91
CA GLY A 87 -8.51 -24.92 -13.46
C GLY A 87 -7.76 -26.26 -13.35
N LYS A 88 -6.47 -26.31 -13.73
CA LYS A 88 -5.64 -27.54 -13.71
C LYS A 88 -4.71 -27.62 -12.49
N GLY A 89 -4.94 -26.84 -11.43
CA GLY A 89 -4.12 -26.84 -10.22
C GLY A 89 -2.82 -26.04 -10.31
N ILE A 90 -2.47 -25.45 -11.47
CA ILE A 90 -1.21 -24.72 -11.69
C ILE A 90 -1.05 -23.56 -10.71
N GLY A 91 -2.09 -22.75 -10.48
CA GLY A 91 -2.03 -21.66 -9.51
C GLY A 91 -1.72 -22.12 -8.09
N GLN A 92 -2.10 -23.36 -7.75
CA GLN A 92 -1.77 -23.94 -6.44
C GLN A 92 -0.29 -24.30 -6.35
N VAL A 93 0.29 -24.85 -7.42
CA VAL A 93 1.72 -25.14 -7.49
C VAL A 93 2.53 -23.86 -7.37
N VAL A 94 2.21 -22.82 -8.15
CA VAL A 94 2.87 -21.50 -8.08
C VAL A 94 2.85 -20.92 -6.66
N LYS A 95 1.70 -20.96 -6.00
CA LYS A 95 1.59 -20.45 -4.62
C LYS A 95 2.32 -21.29 -3.59
N ASN A 96 2.37 -22.62 -3.77
CA ASN A 96 3.15 -23.48 -2.89
C ASN A 96 4.65 -23.20 -3.01
N GLU A 97 5.15 -22.96 -4.23
CA GLU A 97 6.56 -22.61 -4.43
C GLU A 97 6.88 -21.22 -3.88
N GLN A 98 5.99 -20.24 -4.04
CA GLN A 98 6.22 -18.90 -3.47
C GLN A 98 6.32 -18.94 -1.93
N ILE A 99 5.51 -19.76 -1.27
CA ILE A 99 5.52 -19.91 0.18
C ILE A 99 6.90 -20.38 0.71
N LYS A 100 7.69 -21.04 -0.11
CA LYS A 100 9.04 -21.50 0.27
C LYS A 100 10.11 -20.40 0.16
N LYS A 101 9.78 -19.24 -0.45
CA LYS A 101 10.74 -18.16 -0.73
C LYS A 101 11.02 -17.26 0.47
N SER A 102 10.15 -17.24 1.47
CA SER A 102 10.31 -16.38 2.65
C SER A 102 9.51 -16.93 3.83
N ASP A 103 10.07 -16.78 5.02
CA ASP A 103 9.41 -17.15 6.28
C ASP A 103 8.21 -16.24 6.59
N MET A 104 8.20 -15.04 6.03
CA MET A 104 7.08 -14.09 6.14
C MET A 104 6.65 -13.59 4.76
N ILE A 105 5.42 -13.94 4.37
CA ILE A 105 4.83 -13.51 3.11
C ILE A 105 3.52 -12.79 3.39
N MET A 106 3.36 -11.64 2.76
CA MET A 106 2.20 -10.78 2.90
C MET A 106 1.49 -10.59 1.57
N SER A 107 0.19 -10.33 1.63
CA SER A 107 -0.63 -10.04 0.45
C SER A 107 -1.77 -9.08 0.83
N PHE A 108 -2.00 -8.04 0.02
CA PHE A 108 -3.01 -7.03 0.25
C PHE A 108 -3.88 -6.83 -0.99
N GLY A 109 -5.17 -6.52 -0.80
CA GLY A 109 -6.09 -6.39 -1.93
C GLY A 109 -6.66 -7.72 -2.45
N ILE A 110 -6.60 -8.78 -1.68
CA ILE A 110 -7.01 -10.14 -2.05
C ILE A 110 -8.51 -10.20 -2.39
N SER A 111 -8.81 -10.79 -3.56
CA SER A 111 -10.17 -10.98 -4.05
C SER A 111 -11.00 -11.95 -3.20
N ASN A 112 -12.34 -11.88 -3.35
CA ASN A 112 -13.27 -12.79 -2.68
C ASN A 112 -13.03 -14.26 -3.06
N MET A 113 -12.57 -14.53 -4.28
CA MET A 113 -12.29 -15.90 -4.75
C MET A 113 -10.96 -16.44 -4.21
N ALA A 114 -9.94 -15.60 -4.06
CA ALA A 114 -8.63 -16.01 -3.59
C ALA A 114 -8.57 -16.18 -2.06
N ALA A 115 -9.34 -15.41 -1.30
CA ALA A 115 -9.29 -15.41 0.16
C ALA A 115 -9.53 -16.81 0.79
N PRO A 116 -10.53 -17.62 0.40
CA PRO A 116 -10.71 -18.97 0.95
C PRO A 116 -9.54 -19.92 0.64
N VAL A 117 -8.88 -19.72 -0.50
CA VAL A 117 -7.72 -20.52 -0.89
C VAL A 117 -6.53 -20.22 0.00
N LEU A 118 -6.27 -18.94 0.31
CA LEU A 118 -5.19 -18.53 1.21
C LEU A 118 -5.43 -19.05 2.63
N LEU A 119 -6.64 -18.91 3.17
CA LEU A 119 -7.00 -19.42 4.50
C LEU A 119 -6.74 -20.93 4.63
N LYS A 120 -7.10 -21.73 3.61
CA LYS A 120 -6.81 -23.18 3.58
C LYS A 120 -5.31 -23.51 3.55
N LYS A 121 -4.47 -22.55 3.15
CA LYS A 121 -2.99 -22.68 3.10
C LYS A 121 -2.29 -22.11 4.34
N GLY A 122 -3.03 -21.83 5.41
CA GLY A 122 -2.48 -21.33 6.67
C GLY A 122 -2.18 -19.83 6.69
N TRP A 123 -2.70 -19.06 5.71
CA TRP A 123 -2.65 -17.62 5.79
C TRP A 123 -3.68 -17.10 6.79
N VAL A 124 -3.34 -16.04 7.50
CA VAL A 124 -4.21 -15.40 8.49
C VAL A 124 -4.63 -14.02 7.99
N ALA A 125 -5.92 -13.71 8.13
CA ALA A 125 -6.50 -12.44 7.70
C ALA A 125 -6.48 -11.41 8.84
N ASN A 126 -6.02 -10.18 8.56
CA ASN A 126 -6.22 -9.05 9.46
C ASN A 126 -7.64 -8.50 9.35
N LYS A 127 -8.29 -8.27 10.49
CA LYS A 127 -9.66 -7.76 10.58
C LYS A 127 -9.75 -6.24 10.77
N ASP A 128 -8.63 -5.59 11.14
CA ASP A 128 -8.60 -4.19 11.55
C ASP A 128 -8.47 -3.21 10.37
N VAL A 129 -8.18 -3.75 9.16
CA VAL A 129 -8.15 -2.94 7.94
C VAL A 129 -9.48 -2.21 7.76
N ALA A 130 -9.43 -0.91 7.58
CA ALA A 130 -10.57 -0.06 7.31
C ALA A 130 -10.31 0.87 6.12
N LEU A 131 -11.32 1.06 5.29
CA LEU A 131 -11.31 2.00 4.18
C LEU A 131 -12.18 3.19 4.55
N PHE A 132 -11.61 4.39 4.53
CA PHE A 132 -12.30 5.65 4.79
C PHE A 132 -12.48 6.43 3.51
N LYS A 133 -13.68 7.02 3.34
CA LYS A 133 -14.04 7.87 2.21
C LYS A 133 -14.73 9.14 2.71
N ARG A 134 -14.51 10.26 1.99
CA ARG A 134 -15.27 11.49 2.15
C ARG A 134 -15.55 12.11 0.79
N TYR A 135 -16.82 12.33 0.49
CA TYR A 135 -17.27 13.01 -0.72
C TYR A 135 -17.49 14.50 -0.44
N LYS A 136 -17.00 15.37 -1.34
CA LYS A 136 -17.29 16.81 -1.34
C LYS A 136 -18.36 17.20 -2.35
N LYS A 137 -18.60 16.37 -3.40
CA LYS A 137 -19.64 16.62 -4.40
C LYS A 137 -20.72 15.55 -4.30
N ILE A 138 -21.97 16.00 -4.34
CA ILE A 138 -23.16 15.15 -4.36
C ILE A 138 -23.65 15.11 -5.80
N ASP A 139 -23.58 13.95 -6.43
CA ASP A 139 -24.02 13.69 -7.80
C ASP A 139 -25.09 12.59 -7.90
N SER A 140 -25.48 12.02 -6.75
CA SER A 140 -26.49 10.96 -6.69
C SER A 140 -27.18 10.90 -5.33
N ALA A 141 -28.40 10.35 -5.27
CA ALA A 141 -29.14 10.16 -4.03
C ALA A 141 -28.38 9.30 -3.01
N LYS A 142 -27.62 8.29 -3.48
CA LYS A 142 -26.76 7.46 -2.63
C LYS A 142 -25.66 8.30 -1.96
N LYS A 143 -25.01 9.20 -2.69
CA LYS A 143 -24.00 10.11 -2.14
C LYS A 143 -24.60 11.13 -1.18
N CYS A 144 -25.84 11.56 -1.41
CA CYS A 144 -26.57 12.44 -0.49
C CYS A 144 -26.68 11.82 0.92
N LEU A 145 -27.09 10.54 1.01
CA LEU A 145 -27.12 9.82 2.29
C LEU A 145 -25.76 9.72 2.97
N LEU A 146 -24.70 9.44 2.18
CA LEU A 146 -23.34 9.37 2.70
C LEU A 146 -22.83 10.72 3.21
N VAL A 147 -23.22 11.82 2.57
CA VAL A 147 -22.87 13.18 3.05
C VAL A 147 -23.61 13.51 4.34
N ILE A 148 -24.87 13.08 4.52
CA ILE A 148 -25.57 13.23 5.79
C ILE A 148 -24.81 12.49 6.90
N LEU A 149 -24.37 11.26 6.66
CA LEU A 149 -23.55 10.49 7.62
C LEU A 149 -22.21 11.20 7.93
N GLN A 150 -21.59 11.83 6.93
CA GLN A 150 -20.37 12.63 7.12
C GLN A 150 -20.60 13.81 8.05
N VAL A 151 -21.72 14.53 7.88
CA VAL A 151 -22.09 15.66 8.73
C VAL A 151 -22.35 15.20 10.16
N LEU A 152 -23.08 14.10 10.35
CA LEU A 152 -23.34 13.53 11.66
C LEU A 152 -22.05 13.11 12.37
N ASN A 153 -21.14 12.40 11.68
CA ASN A 153 -19.83 12.03 12.22
C ASN A 153 -19.01 13.26 12.62
N LYS A 154 -19.02 14.31 11.80
CA LYS A 154 -18.31 15.57 12.10
C LYS A 154 -18.87 16.26 13.34
N LEU A 155 -20.19 16.30 13.51
CA LEU A 155 -20.83 16.89 14.70
C LEU A 155 -20.47 16.10 15.96
N LEU A 156 -20.50 14.77 15.90
CA LEU A 156 -20.09 13.93 17.02
C LEU A 156 -18.59 14.07 17.32
N GLY A 157 -17.75 14.22 16.31
CA GLY A 157 -16.31 14.40 16.45
C GLY A 157 -15.93 15.75 17.05
N PHE A 158 -16.71 16.82 16.78
CA PHE A 158 -16.48 18.15 17.36
C PHE A 158 -16.56 18.15 18.89
N LEU A 159 -17.37 17.27 19.48
CA LEU A 159 -17.48 17.10 20.93
C LEU A 159 -16.22 16.48 21.56
N HIS A 160 -15.31 15.93 20.79
CA HIS A 160 -14.10 15.22 21.24
C HIS A 160 -12.79 15.89 20.81
N SER A 161 -12.85 16.99 20.05
CA SER A 161 -11.69 17.67 19.49
C SER A 161 -11.31 18.90 20.29
N SER A 162 -10.42 18.76 21.26
CA SER A 162 -9.76 19.88 21.91
C SER A 162 -8.25 19.77 21.76
N GLY A 163 -7.63 20.69 21.04
CA GLY A 163 -6.18 20.84 20.97
C GLY A 163 -5.75 21.66 19.76
N LYS A 164 -5.37 22.91 19.94
CA LYS A 164 -4.52 23.61 18.99
C LYS A 164 -3.14 22.95 19.06
N SER A 165 -2.67 22.39 17.96
CA SER A 165 -1.28 21.98 17.84
C SER A 165 -0.49 23.15 17.27
N ASP A 166 0.59 23.56 17.94
CA ASP A 166 1.57 24.53 17.44
C ASP A 166 2.53 23.89 16.40
N SER A 167 2.04 22.91 15.67
CA SER A 167 2.81 22.23 14.65
C SER A 167 2.67 22.92 13.30
N GLU A 168 3.80 23.14 12.65
CA GLU A 168 3.89 23.59 11.27
C GLU A 168 3.72 22.40 10.32
N ILE A 169 3.06 22.61 9.17
CA ILE A 169 2.98 21.64 8.09
C ILE A 169 3.63 22.20 6.84
N ILE A 170 4.61 21.47 6.34
CA ILE A 170 5.28 21.75 5.06
C ILE A 170 4.76 20.76 4.02
N THR A 171 4.37 21.28 2.85
CA THR A 171 3.97 20.46 1.69
C THR A 171 5.08 20.52 0.65
N THR A 172 5.59 19.38 0.25
CA THR A 172 6.73 19.28 -0.69
C THR A 172 6.58 18.09 -1.64
N HIS A 173 7.30 18.13 -2.75
CA HIS A 173 7.44 16.99 -3.69
C HIS A 173 8.68 16.14 -3.41
N GLU A 174 9.56 16.59 -2.53
CA GLU A 174 10.78 15.91 -2.15
C GLU A 174 10.76 15.61 -0.65
N LEU A 175 11.32 14.49 -0.27
CA LEU A 175 11.49 14.13 1.13
C LEU A 175 12.53 15.04 1.79
N SER A 176 12.37 15.31 3.08
CA SER A 176 13.45 15.82 3.92
C SER A 176 14.69 14.95 3.79
N ASN A 177 15.84 15.50 4.20
CA ASN A 177 17.11 14.78 4.09
C ASN A 177 17.09 13.43 4.83
N LYS A 178 17.94 12.52 4.39
CA LYS A 178 18.04 11.15 4.90
C LYS A 178 18.19 11.10 6.43
N GLN A 179 18.99 11.99 7.01
CA GLN A 179 19.23 11.98 8.45
C GLN A 179 17.98 12.29 9.27
N GLU A 180 17.11 13.19 8.80
CA GLU A 180 15.87 13.55 9.50
C GLU A 180 14.85 12.40 9.42
N ILE A 181 14.65 11.82 8.24
CA ILE A 181 13.73 10.69 8.03
C ILE A 181 14.19 9.46 8.82
N ASP A 182 15.48 9.11 8.74
CA ASP A 182 16.02 7.95 9.47
C ASP A 182 16.00 8.16 10.98
N ARG A 183 16.21 9.39 11.46
CA ARG A 183 16.04 9.74 12.89
C ARG A 183 14.59 9.57 13.33
N LEU A 184 13.63 10.07 12.53
CA LEU A 184 12.20 9.89 12.81
C LEU A 184 11.84 8.40 12.84
N TRP A 185 12.24 7.63 11.81
CA TRP A 185 12.01 6.18 11.75
C TRP A 185 12.55 5.47 13.00
N ASN A 186 13.81 5.71 13.35
CA ASN A 186 14.43 5.07 14.51
C ASN A 186 13.76 5.44 15.84
N LYS A 187 13.18 6.63 15.93
CA LYS A 187 12.42 7.09 17.12
C LYS A 187 11.05 6.43 17.24
N VAL A 188 10.38 6.18 16.09
CA VAL A 188 8.97 5.76 16.10
C VAL A 188 8.76 4.26 15.91
N LYS A 189 9.69 3.54 15.27
CA LYS A 189 9.50 2.12 14.94
C LYS A 189 9.11 1.26 16.13
N SER A 190 9.73 1.49 17.30
CA SER A 190 9.46 0.73 18.53
C SER A 190 8.11 1.03 19.18
N SER A 191 7.39 2.06 18.72
CA SER A 191 6.01 2.32 19.15
C SER A 191 4.98 1.39 18.47
N TYR A 192 5.41 0.63 17.46
CA TYR A 192 4.60 -0.36 16.76
C TYR A 192 5.06 -1.78 17.10
N LYS A 193 4.14 -2.72 17.10
CA LYS A 193 4.49 -4.15 17.17
C LYS A 193 4.94 -4.67 15.80
N LYS A 194 4.19 -4.32 14.75
CA LYS A 194 4.42 -4.80 13.38
C LYS A 194 4.17 -3.65 12.38
N ILE A 195 5.21 -3.30 11.63
CA ILE A 195 5.18 -2.23 10.63
C ILE A 195 6.23 -2.48 9.54
N VAL A 196 5.89 -2.25 8.28
CA VAL A 196 6.88 -2.23 7.19
C VAL A 196 7.88 -1.10 7.46
N VAL A 197 9.17 -1.34 7.23
CA VAL A 197 10.22 -0.33 7.40
C VAL A 197 9.92 0.90 6.55
N ARG A 198 9.96 2.08 7.20
CA ARG A 198 9.71 3.39 6.58
C ARG A 198 10.89 4.34 6.77
N ASN A 199 12.11 3.81 6.56
CA ASN A 199 13.31 4.63 6.52
C ASN A 199 13.37 5.46 5.23
N TYR A 200 14.37 6.35 5.12
CA TYR A 200 14.52 7.19 3.94
C TYR A 200 14.62 6.38 2.64
N ASP A 201 15.45 5.33 2.61
CA ASP A 201 15.70 4.56 1.39
C ASP A 201 14.41 3.92 0.86
N TYR A 202 13.55 3.42 1.75
CA TYR A 202 12.23 2.87 1.38
C TYR A 202 11.27 3.94 0.84
N LEU A 203 11.10 5.06 1.56
CA LEU A 203 10.17 6.11 1.15
C LEU A 203 10.64 6.79 -0.15
N HIS A 204 11.94 7.03 -0.27
CA HIS A 204 12.56 7.62 -1.44
C HIS A 204 12.38 6.73 -2.68
N TRP A 205 12.75 5.44 -2.58
CA TRP A 205 12.53 4.49 -3.66
C TRP A 205 11.06 4.40 -4.05
N LYS A 206 10.19 4.18 -3.07
CA LYS A 206 8.79 3.82 -3.33
C LYS A 206 7.96 4.97 -3.87
N TYR A 207 8.20 6.18 -3.40
CA TYR A 207 7.34 7.32 -3.70
C TYR A 207 8.07 8.42 -4.47
N GLU A 208 9.24 8.85 -4.04
CA GLU A 208 9.95 9.94 -4.72
C GLU A 208 10.55 9.50 -6.06
N LYS A 209 11.06 8.27 -6.14
CA LYS A 209 11.63 7.67 -7.36
C LYS A 209 10.65 6.82 -8.17
N HIS A 210 9.36 6.88 -7.87
CA HIS A 210 8.37 6.18 -8.68
C HIS A 210 8.41 6.69 -10.13
N PRO A 211 8.63 5.82 -11.14
CA PRO A 211 8.91 6.27 -12.51
C PRO A 211 7.74 6.96 -13.21
N LEU A 212 6.51 6.63 -12.85
CA LEU A 212 5.31 7.11 -13.55
C LEU A 212 4.42 8.03 -12.68
N ALA A 213 4.38 7.85 -11.37
CA ALA A 213 3.49 8.58 -10.48
C ALA A 213 4.24 9.62 -9.66
N LYS A 214 3.55 10.71 -9.34
CA LYS A 214 4.06 11.77 -8.46
C LYS A 214 3.28 11.77 -7.15
N TYR A 215 4.02 11.93 -6.07
CA TYR A 215 3.48 12.04 -4.73
C TYR A 215 3.82 13.39 -4.12
N LEU A 216 3.01 13.78 -3.13
CA LEU A 216 3.27 14.92 -2.24
C LEU A 216 3.57 14.38 -0.86
N PHE A 217 4.50 15.03 -0.18
CA PHE A 217 4.84 14.75 1.21
C PHE A 217 4.31 15.87 2.10
N LEU A 218 3.63 15.49 3.17
CA LEU A 218 3.14 16.39 4.21
C LEU A 218 4.00 16.18 5.45
N GLU A 219 4.94 17.07 5.69
CA GLU A 219 5.83 17.02 6.84
C GLU A 219 5.25 17.83 7.99
N VAL A 220 4.99 17.17 9.11
CA VAL A 220 4.60 17.84 10.35
C VAL A 220 5.82 18.10 11.19
N ARG A 221 6.07 19.39 11.54
CA ARG A 221 7.20 19.81 12.34
C ARG A 221 6.73 20.51 13.62
N HIS A 222 7.47 20.27 14.70
CA HIS A 222 7.30 20.99 15.96
C HIS A 222 8.68 21.43 16.44
N ASN A 223 8.87 22.74 16.66
CA ASN A 223 10.17 23.34 16.97
C ASN A 223 11.28 22.91 15.99
N ASN A 224 11.00 22.95 14.70
CA ASN A 224 11.85 22.50 13.59
C ASN A 224 12.18 20.99 13.58
N GLU A 225 11.74 20.19 14.56
CA GLU A 225 11.92 18.76 14.57
C GLU A 225 10.81 18.08 13.75
N LEU A 226 11.18 17.20 12.81
CA LEU A 226 10.25 16.39 12.03
C LEU A 226 9.54 15.38 12.96
N LYS A 227 8.21 15.43 13.01
CA LYS A 227 7.35 14.57 13.86
C LYS A 227 6.57 13.53 13.06
N ALA A 228 6.18 13.87 11.82
CA ALA A 228 5.47 12.95 10.96
C ALA A 228 5.67 13.29 9.49
N VAL A 229 5.52 12.29 8.63
CA VAL A 229 5.47 12.41 7.17
C VAL A 229 4.25 11.65 6.66
N GLY A 230 3.34 12.36 5.99
CA GLY A 230 2.24 11.76 5.23
C GLY A 230 2.58 11.74 3.75
N VAL A 231 2.30 10.64 3.06
CA VAL A 231 2.46 10.52 1.60
C VAL A 231 1.09 10.59 0.95
N VAL A 232 0.93 11.48 -0.02
CA VAL A 232 -0.36 11.79 -0.64
C VAL A 232 -0.25 11.70 -2.16
N ARG A 233 -1.27 11.15 -2.80
CA ARG A 233 -1.44 11.19 -4.25
C ARG A 233 -2.80 11.74 -4.60
N GLU A 234 -2.83 12.66 -5.56
CA GLU A 234 -4.06 13.14 -6.20
C GLU A 234 -4.10 12.62 -7.63
N HIS A 235 -5.27 12.16 -8.06
CA HIS A 235 -5.55 11.81 -9.44
C HIS A 235 -7.04 12.01 -9.75
N ASN A 236 -7.35 12.76 -10.81
CA ASN A 236 -8.72 13.01 -11.29
C ASN A 236 -9.69 13.46 -10.17
N GLY A 237 -9.25 14.37 -9.31
CA GLY A 237 -10.04 14.89 -8.20
C GLY A 237 -10.26 13.91 -7.05
N GLN A 238 -9.52 12.80 -7.01
CA GLN A 238 -9.46 11.87 -5.90
C GLN A 238 -8.13 12.03 -5.16
N VAL A 239 -8.19 12.30 -3.88
CA VAL A 239 -7.01 12.42 -3.00
C VAL A 239 -6.91 11.19 -2.12
N LYS A 240 -5.77 10.53 -2.15
CA LYS A 240 -5.48 9.37 -1.31
C LYS A 240 -4.37 9.70 -0.33
N LEU A 241 -4.60 9.50 0.97
CA LEU A 241 -3.51 9.36 1.93
C LEU A 241 -2.94 7.95 1.78
N ILE A 242 -1.73 7.88 1.21
CA ILE A 242 -1.11 6.64 0.77
C ILE A 242 -0.32 5.99 1.90
N ASP A 243 0.48 6.80 2.61
CA ASP A 243 1.36 6.31 3.66
C ASP A 243 1.51 7.32 4.79
N LEU A 244 2.00 6.85 5.94
CA LEU A 244 2.24 7.67 7.12
C LEU A 244 3.42 7.13 7.93
N LEU A 245 4.37 7.99 8.22
CA LEU A 245 5.42 7.78 9.21
C LEU A 245 5.19 8.73 10.39
N ALA A 246 4.83 8.21 11.55
CA ALA A 246 4.59 8.97 12.77
C ALA A 246 4.70 8.06 13.99
N HIS A 247 4.84 8.59 15.21
CA HIS A 247 4.74 7.80 16.45
C HIS A 247 3.33 7.21 16.59
N ALA A 248 3.20 5.98 17.10
CA ALA A 248 1.90 5.29 17.21
C ALA A 248 0.86 6.11 17.99
N ASP A 249 1.28 6.83 19.04
CA ASP A 249 0.38 7.61 19.92
C ASP A 249 0.22 9.08 19.47
N ASP A 250 0.85 9.51 18.37
CA ASP A 250 0.78 10.90 17.90
C ASP A 250 -0.52 11.18 17.14
N SER A 251 -1.59 11.40 17.85
CA SER A 251 -2.89 11.78 17.29
C SER A 251 -2.91 13.19 16.69
N ALA A 252 -2.08 14.10 17.20
CA ALA A 252 -2.04 15.48 16.75
C ALA A 252 -1.51 15.59 15.31
N SER A 253 -0.37 14.95 15.03
CA SER A 253 0.19 14.91 13.66
C SER A 253 -0.76 14.24 12.66
N ARG A 254 -1.45 13.15 13.05
CA ARG A 254 -2.46 12.50 12.22
C ARG A 254 -3.59 13.45 11.84
N LEU A 255 -4.13 14.14 12.83
CA LEU A 255 -5.20 15.12 12.63
C LEU A 255 -4.76 16.27 11.73
N CYS A 256 -3.54 16.79 11.95
CA CYS A 256 -2.94 17.82 11.12
C CYS A 256 -2.82 17.38 9.65
N ILE A 257 -2.29 16.18 9.39
CA ILE A 257 -2.14 15.63 8.04
C ILE A 257 -3.51 15.53 7.35
N ILE A 258 -4.54 14.96 8.02
CA ILE A 258 -5.85 14.80 7.39
C ILE A 258 -6.49 16.17 7.07
N LYS A 259 -6.37 17.16 7.96
CA LYS A 259 -6.86 18.51 7.70
C LYS A 259 -6.15 19.16 6.52
N GLN A 260 -4.84 18.94 6.40
CA GLN A 260 -4.04 19.50 5.32
C GLN A 260 -4.42 18.92 3.94
N LEU A 261 -4.91 17.68 3.86
CA LEU A 261 -5.41 17.12 2.59
C LEU A 261 -6.49 18.02 1.97
N GLU A 262 -7.43 18.52 2.78
CA GLU A 262 -8.53 19.34 2.27
C GLU A 262 -8.11 20.76 1.91
N ILE A 263 -7.08 21.28 2.59
CA ILE A 263 -6.50 22.60 2.33
C ILE A 263 -5.71 22.56 1.02
N ASN A 264 -4.88 21.53 0.82
CA ASN A 264 -4.05 21.40 -0.38
C ASN A 264 -4.88 21.06 -1.65
N PHE A 265 -6.00 20.36 -1.47
CA PHE A 265 -6.81 19.89 -2.59
C PHE A 265 -8.27 20.37 -2.49
N PRO A 266 -8.53 21.69 -2.52
CA PRO A 266 -9.87 22.25 -2.31
C PRO A 266 -10.87 21.85 -3.40
N SER A 267 -10.39 21.60 -4.63
CA SER A 267 -11.20 21.24 -5.80
C SER A 267 -11.52 19.76 -5.89
N SER A 268 -10.84 18.92 -5.11
CA SER A 268 -11.05 17.47 -5.15
C SER A 268 -12.41 17.08 -4.60
N HIS A 269 -13.00 16.07 -5.23
CA HIS A 269 -14.36 15.62 -4.90
C HIS A 269 -14.42 14.39 -4.00
N LEU A 270 -13.29 13.66 -3.85
CA LEU A 270 -13.23 12.44 -3.06
C LEU A 270 -11.89 12.32 -2.33
N PHE A 271 -11.95 12.01 -1.05
CA PHE A 271 -10.79 11.72 -0.19
C PHE A 271 -10.86 10.29 0.30
N ILE A 272 -9.74 9.57 0.24
CA ILE A 272 -9.66 8.11 0.50
C ILE A 272 -8.45 7.79 1.37
N CYS A 273 -8.61 6.85 2.31
CA CYS A 273 -7.51 6.23 3.02
C CYS A 273 -7.87 4.80 3.44
N THR A 274 -6.94 3.88 3.26
CA THR A 274 -7.01 2.53 3.84
C THR A 274 -5.95 2.40 4.92
N THR A 275 -6.33 1.95 6.12
CA THR A 275 -5.41 1.80 7.25
C THR A 275 -5.91 0.83 8.31
N THR A 276 -4.99 0.29 9.10
CA THR A 276 -5.27 -0.41 10.35
C THR A 276 -5.08 0.49 11.58
N ASP A 277 -4.48 1.67 11.43
CA ASP A 277 -4.16 2.59 12.54
C ASP A 277 -5.44 3.14 13.20
N HIS A 278 -5.69 2.76 14.46
CA HIS A 278 -6.88 3.14 15.19
C HIS A 278 -6.98 4.65 15.48
N LEU A 279 -5.86 5.34 15.71
CA LEU A 279 -5.87 6.79 15.94
C LEU A 279 -6.19 7.54 14.64
N LEU A 280 -5.62 7.09 13.53
CA LEU A 280 -5.94 7.64 12.21
C LEU A 280 -7.42 7.39 11.87
N GLN A 281 -7.95 6.19 12.15
CA GLN A 281 -9.36 5.85 11.97
C GLN A 281 -10.28 6.79 12.79
N LYS A 282 -9.95 7.03 14.07
CA LYS A 282 -10.69 7.99 14.93
C LYS A 282 -10.62 9.41 14.37
N SER A 283 -9.45 9.84 13.91
CA SER A 283 -9.26 11.17 13.31
C SER A 283 -10.09 11.35 12.04
N PHE A 284 -10.15 10.33 11.16
CA PHE A 284 -11.02 10.37 9.99
C PHE A 284 -12.49 10.51 10.35
N LEU A 285 -12.99 9.71 11.30
CA LEU A 285 -14.37 9.80 11.75
C LEU A 285 -14.70 11.19 12.32
N SER A 286 -13.82 11.76 13.17
CA SER A 286 -14.00 13.08 13.76
C SER A 286 -14.04 14.23 12.74
N LEU A 287 -13.41 14.03 11.59
CA LEU A 287 -13.41 14.98 10.47
C LEU A 287 -14.52 14.71 9.44
N GLY A 288 -15.45 13.77 9.72
CA GLY A 288 -16.60 13.50 8.89
C GLY A 288 -16.37 12.53 7.74
N TYR A 289 -15.30 11.73 7.78
CA TYR A 289 -15.17 10.59 6.88
C TYR A 289 -16.08 9.46 7.35
N PHE A 290 -16.47 8.58 6.44
CA PHE A 290 -17.20 7.38 6.78
C PHE A 290 -16.40 6.12 6.42
N LYS A 291 -16.62 5.06 7.19
CA LYS A 291 -16.02 3.75 6.95
C LYS A 291 -16.77 3.03 5.83
N ALA A 292 -16.08 2.71 4.74
CA ALA A 292 -16.65 2.00 3.61
C ALA A 292 -16.71 0.48 3.85
N TRP A 293 -17.67 -0.19 3.19
CA TRP A 293 -17.88 -1.63 3.33
C TRP A 293 -16.91 -2.46 2.48
N ASP A 294 -16.52 -1.95 1.31
CA ASP A 294 -15.65 -2.56 0.31
C ASP A 294 -14.16 -2.37 0.64
N LYS A 295 -13.76 -2.80 1.81
CA LYS A 295 -12.36 -2.67 2.25
C LYS A 295 -11.46 -3.75 1.63
N PRO A 296 -10.19 -3.42 1.29
CA PRO A 296 -9.21 -4.42 0.88
C PRO A 296 -8.90 -5.39 2.02
N ARG A 297 -8.42 -6.58 1.68
CA ARG A 297 -8.07 -7.62 2.64
C ARG A 297 -6.58 -7.76 2.73
N PHE A 298 -6.05 -7.80 3.94
CA PHE A 298 -4.68 -8.12 4.23
C PHE A 298 -4.57 -9.54 4.78
N PHE A 299 -3.66 -10.30 4.22
CA PHE A 299 -3.30 -11.64 4.65
C PHE A 299 -1.80 -11.71 4.89
N VAL A 300 -1.42 -12.44 5.93
CA VAL A 300 -0.03 -12.75 6.24
C VAL A 300 0.11 -14.24 6.52
N ARG A 301 1.25 -14.79 6.11
CA ARG A 301 1.73 -16.09 6.53
C ARG A 301 3.14 -15.91 7.08
N ALA A 302 3.33 -16.22 8.35
CA ALA A 302 4.63 -16.26 9.01
C ALA A 302 4.85 -17.65 9.56
N GLU A 303 6.03 -18.22 9.37
CA GLU A 303 6.29 -19.64 9.68
C GLU A 303 6.19 -19.93 11.18
N HIS A 304 6.56 -18.96 12.02
CA HIS A 304 6.62 -19.11 13.47
C HIS A 304 5.53 -18.34 14.23
N ASP A 305 4.60 -17.71 13.52
CA ASP A 305 3.55 -16.90 14.16
C ASP A 305 2.16 -17.38 13.70
N ASN A 306 1.51 -18.12 14.55
CA ASN A 306 0.18 -18.70 14.33
C ASN A 306 -0.89 -17.61 14.12
N GLN A 307 -2.06 -17.69 14.74
CA GLN A 307 -3.19 -16.76 14.56
C GLN A 307 -2.88 -15.30 14.94
N GLU A 308 -1.86 -15.04 15.76
CA GLU A 308 -1.44 -13.67 16.13
C GLU A 308 -0.66 -12.96 15.01
N GLY A 309 -0.14 -13.70 14.01
CA GLY A 309 0.65 -13.14 12.92
C GLY A 309 -0.03 -12.00 12.16
N ALA A 310 -1.36 -12.03 12.05
CA ALA A 310 -2.13 -10.99 11.38
C ALA A 310 -2.57 -9.82 12.27
N MET A 311 -2.38 -9.90 13.59
CA MET A 311 -2.81 -8.86 14.54
C MET A 311 -1.75 -7.76 14.69
N ASP A 312 -2.17 -6.62 15.17
CA ASP A 312 -1.29 -5.50 15.55
C ASP A 312 -0.39 -4.94 14.43
N TRP A 313 -0.78 -5.11 13.18
CA TRP A 313 -0.09 -4.51 12.05
C TRP A 313 -0.49 -3.05 11.86
N PHE A 314 0.51 -2.19 11.71
CA PHE A 314 0.30 -0.88 11.12
C PHE A 314 0.41 -1.00 9.60
N LEU A 315 -0.70 -0.77 8.91
CA LEU A 315 -0.80 -0.81 7.45
C LEU A 315 -1.47 0.45 6.91
N MET A 316 -0.99 0.87 5.75
CA MET A 316 -1.53 1.95 4.94
C MET A 316 -1.82 1.46 3.51
N THR A 317 -2.51 2.26 2.73
CA THR A 317 -2.78 1.97 1.30
C THR A 317 -1.50 1.62 0.54
N GLY A 318 -0.40 2.28 0.87
CA GLY A 318 0.88 2.15 0.19
C GLY A 318 1.66 0.88 0.51
N ASP A 319 1.28 0.10 1.51
CA ASP A 319 2.06 -1.06 1.95
C ASP A 319 2.07 -2.25 0.98
N SER A 320 1.30 -2.20 -0.11
CA SER A 320 1.25 -3.27 -1.12
C SER A 320 1.73 -2.79 -2.48
N ASP A 321 1.74 -3.71 -3.43
CA ASP A 321 1.88 -3.43 -4.86
C ASP A 321 0.61 -2.82 -5.48
N GLY A 322 -0.54 -2.94 -4.81
CA GLY A 322 -1.83 -2.46 -5.32
C GLY A 322 -1.86 -0.95 -5.59
N GLU A 323 -1.27 -0.13 -4.68
CA GLU A 323 -1.14 1.31 -4.96
C GLU A 323 -0.14 1.58 -6.08
N LEU A 324 0.96 0.85 -6.13
CA LEU A 324 1.95 0.90 -7.20
C LEU A 324 1.30 0.71 -8.57
N LEU A 325 0.54 -0.38 -8.74
CA LEU A 325 -0.17 -0.70 -9.97
C LEU A 325 -1.24 0.34 -10.29
N SER A 326 -2.00 0.80 -9.28
CA SER A 326 -3.01 1.85 -9.43
C SER A 326 -2.38 3.17 -9.88
N ALA A 327 -1.30 3.60 -9.24
CA ALA A 327 -0.60 4.84 -9.56
C ALA A 327 -0.01 4.80 -10.99
N SER A 328 0.58 3.68 -11.38
CA SER A 328 1.15 3.49 -12.72
C SER A 328 0.06 3.48 -13.80
N SER A 329 -1.05 2.79 -13.55
CA SER A 329 -2.21 2.75 -14.47
C SER A 329 -2.85 4.12 -14.65
N ASP A 330 -3.05 4.86 -13.54
CA ASP A 330 -3.62 6.20 -13.56
C ASP A 330 -2.73 7.17 -14.37
N SER A 331 -1.41 7.10 -14.18
CA SER A 331 -0.45 7.95 -14.90
C SER A 331 -0.38 7.60 -16.39
N TYR A 332 -0.46 6.32 -16.72
CA TYR A 332 -0.41 5.85 -18.10
C TYR A 332 -1.65 6.26 -18.91
N SER A 333 -2.82 6.31 -18.29
CA SER A 333 -4.04 6.80 -18.95
C SER A 333 -3.93 8.27 -19.38
N ILE A 334 -3.27 9.11 -18.55
CA ILE A 334 -3.03 10.53 -18.90
C ILE A 334 -2.10 10.65 -20.12
N ILE A 335 -1.06 9.79 -20.21
CA ILE A 335 -0.13 9.80 -21.35
C ILE A 335 -0.85 9.39 -22.63
N ALA A 336 -1.73 8.39 -22.56
CA ALA A 336 -2.50 7.92 -23.69
C ALA A 336 -3.52 8.95 -24.18
N ASP A 337 -4.19 9.65 -23.27
CA ASP A 337 -5.17 10.72 -23.61
C ASP A 337 -4.51 11.96 -24.20
N ASN A 338 -3.27 12.29 -23.81
CA ASN A 338 -2.51 13.42 -24.34
C ASN A 338 -1.74 13.10 -25.63
N GLY A 339 -1.67 11.85 -26.04
CA GLY A 339 -0.97 11.38 -27.25
C GLY A 339 -1.87 11.22 -28.48
N VAL A 340 -3.14 11.60 -28.40
CA VAL A 340 -4.10 11.60 -29.51
C VAL A 340 -4.33 13.07 -29.93
N GLU A 341 -3.32 13.68 -30.54
CA GLU A 341 -3.47 14.87 -31.39
C GLU A 341 -2.99 14.55 -32.82
#